data_e2789ce23a795cacb1c633169338c073
#
_entry.id   e2789ce23a795cacb1c633169338c073
#
_cell.length_a   1.000
_cell.length_b   1.000
_cell.length_c   1.000
_cell.angle_alpha   90.00
_cell.angle_beta   90.00
_cell.angle_gamma   90.00
#
_symmetry.space_group_name_H-M   'P 1'
#
loop_
_entity.id
_entity.type
_entity.pdbx_description
1 polymer ?
#
loop_
_entity_poly.entity_id
_entity_poly.type
_entity_poly.pdbx_seq_one_letter_code
_entity_poly.pdbx_strand_id
1 'polypeptide(L)'
;MNQKKSLKELNLLDKFLFDEAMDDPENVKTMLDIILSQKTSLKHPPQTEKEQRTSTDNRQIRLDVYAMDEDDVIYEVEAQKENTHNLPKRSRLYQGIIDSKLLPPGVTDFNLLNEVLIVLITPFDLFGYDLYRYTFQMRCEEVPELKLDDGATRIFLNTRGKHPELVSQELIELLKYMEHSTDEVSEPCKSERIQKMHRRVCRIKASEKTEVKYMQAWEEKLLERQKEKRELLRKMNHKMSIEEIADVLDMDVSEVKHIIEEQYDTED
;
A
#
# COMPACT_ATOMS: atom_id res chain seq x y z
N MET A 1 -3.99 17.46 -16.17
CA MET A 1 -2.77 17.30 -15.33
C MET A 1 -3.19 17.29 -13.87
N ASN A 2 -2.96 16.21 -13.12
CA ASN A 2 -3.20 16.24 -11.66
C ASN A 2 -2.21 17.23 -11.05
N GLN A 3 -2.72 18.32 -10.49
CA GLN A 3 -1.91 19.28 -9.74
C GLN A 3 -1.20 18.56 -8.59
N LYS A 4 0.10 18.85 -8.42
CA LYS A 4 0.89 18.35 -7.31
C LYS A 4 0.30 18.85 -5.99
N LYS A 5 -0.08 17.94 -5.11
CA LYS A 5 -0.42 18.29 -3.72
C LYS A 5 0.83 18.74 -2.98
N SER A 6 0.71 19.68 -2.06
CA SER A 6 1.79 19.98 -1.12
C SER A 6 1.95 18.83 -0.11
N LEU A 7 3.14 18.68 0.48
CA LEU A 7 3.37 17.67 1.54
C LEU A 7 2.35 17.82 2.69
N LYS A 8 1.95 19.05 3.01
CA LYS A 8 0.98 19.36 4.08
C LYS A 8 -0.42 18.82 3.80
N GLU A 9 -0.81 18.70 2.52
CA GLU A 9 -2.12 18.20 2.09
C GLU A 9 -2.20 16.68 1.95
N LEU A 10 -1.05 15.98 2.11
CA LEU A 10 -1.05 14.53 2.05
C LEU A 10 -1.72 13.92 3.29
N ASN A 11 -2.34 12.76 3.10
CA ASN A 11 -2.91 11.94 4.16
C ASN A 11 -2.19 10.60 4.23
N LEU A 12 -2.40 9.82 5.29
CA LEU A 12 -1.76 8.50 5.44
C LEU A 12 -2.19 7.47 4.37
N LEU A 13 -3.24 7.73 3.59
CA LEU A 13 -3.53 6.94 2.39
C LEU A 13 -2.70 7.36 1.16
N ASP A 14 -1.98 8.49 1.22
CA ASP A 14 -1.03 8.87 0.17
C ASP A 14 0.30 8.15 0.44
N LYS A 15 0.74 7.30 -0.50
CA LYS A 15 1.87 6.38 -0.34
C LYS A 15 3.12 7.04 0.27
N PHE A 16 3.55 8.19 -0.25
CA PHE A 16 4.74 8.87 0.25
C PHE A 16 4.65 9.18 1.75
N LEU A 17 3.52 9.75 2.21
CA LEU A 17 3.35 10.06 3.63
C LEU A 17 3.20 8.80 4.48
N PHE A 18 2.57 7.75 3.94
CA PHE A 18 2.46 6.46 4.61
C PHE A 18 3.85 5.86 4.88
N ASP A 19 4.68 5.78 3.86
CA ASP A 19 6.03 5.23 3.96
C ASP A 19 6.87 6.03 4.98
N GLU A 20 6.92 7.37 4.86
CA GLU A 20 7.66 8.23 5.81
C GLU A 20 7.11 8.14 7.25
N ALA A 21 5.80 7.96 7.43
CA ALA A 21 5.21 7.82 8.76
C ALA A 21 5.48 6.44 9.37
N MET A 22 5.51 5.39 8.54
CA MET A 22 5.70 4.01 9.00
C MET A 22 7.18 3.65 9.18
N ASP A 23 8.12 4.50 8.81
CA ASP A 23 9.52 4.40 9.24
C ASP A 23 9.67 4.51 10.78
N ASP A 24 8.70 5.14 11.47
CA ASP A 24 8.67 5.17 12.93
C ASP A 24 8.01 3.89 13.49
N PRO A 25 8.77 3.03 14.21
CA PRO A 25 8.24 1.79 14.79
C PRO A 25 7.01 1.97 15.69
N GLU A 26 6.92 3.11 16.37
CA GLU A 26 5.79 3.43 17.24
C GLU A 26 4.50 3.70 16.45
N ASN A 27 4.60 4.18 15.23
CA ASN A 27 3.44 4.34 14.35
C ASN A 27 2.96 2.99 13.82
N VAL A 28 3.87 2.12 13.39
CA VAL A 28 3.55 0.76 12.96
C VAL A 28 2.93 -0.02 14.11
N LYS A 29 3.55 0.01 15.29
CA LYS A 29 3.03 -0.62 16.49
C LYS A 29 1.62 -0.11 16.83
N THR A 30 1.41 1.20 16.84
CA THR A 30 0.11 1.81 17.11
C THR A 30 -0.94 1.33 16.12
N MET A 31 -0.61 1.30 14.85
CA MET A 31 -1.50 0.84 13.78
C MET A 31 -1.87 -0.64 13.95
N LEU A 32 -0.89 -1.51 14.14
CA LEU A 32 -1.11 -2.95 14.36
C LEU A 32 -1.92 -3.22 15.63
N ASP A 33 -1.60 -2.56 16.75
CA ASP A 33 -2.33 -2.71 18.02
C ASP A 33 -3.81 -2.38 17.88
N ILE A 34 -4.13 -1.33 17.10
CA ILE A 34 -5.52 -0.92 16.85
C ILE A 34 -6.22 -1.89 15.89
N ILE A 35 -5.57 -2.26 14.80
CA ILE A 35 -6.13 -3.18 13.79
C ILE A 35 -6.40 -4.55 14.40
N LEU A 36 -5.48 -5.06 15.20
CA LEU A 36 -5.56 -6.40 15.81
C LEU A 36 -6.31 -6.42 17.14
N SER A 37 -6.61 -5.25 17.71
CA SER A 37 -7.20 -5.09 19.05
C SER A 37 -6.38 -5.79 20.15
N GLN A 38 -5.05 -5.85 19.97
CA GLN A 38 -4.11 -6.45 20.92
C GLN A 38 -2.79 -5.65 20.92
N LYS A 39 -1.96 -5.87 21.94
CA LYS A 39 -0.63 -5.27 22.00
C LYS A 39 0.34 -6.10 21.18
N THR A 40 1.05 -5.45 20.27
CA THR A 40 2.09 -6.05 19.44
C THR A 40 3.46 -5.59 19.94
N SER A 41 4.42 -6.48 20.06
CA SER A 41 5.81 -6.18 20.39
C SER A 41 6.68 -6.51 19.20
N LEU A 42 7.16 -5.49 18.49
CA LEU A 42 7.97 -5.69 17.29
C LEU A 42 9.35 -6.20 17.68
N LYS A 43 9.80 -7.28 17.04
CA LYS A 43 11.11 -7.91 17.22
C LYS A 43 12.25 -7.05 16.66
N HIS A 44 11.96 -6.36 15.55
CA HIS A 44 12.90 -5.47 14.86
C HIS A 44 12.17 -4.23 14.37
N PRO A 45 12.89 -3.13 14.08
CA PRO A 45 12.30 -1.99 13.38
C PRO A 45 11.62 -2.44 12.08
N PRO A 46 10.44 -1.91 11.76
CA PRO A 46 9.76 -2.23 10.52
C PRO A 46 10.60 -1.83 9.31
N GLN A 47 10.39 -2.49 8.19
CA GLN A 47 11.03 -2.18 6.91
C GLN A 47 9.97 -1.58 5.99
N THR A 48 10.13 -0.32 5.64
CA THR A 48 9.29 0.33 4.64
C THR A 48 9.85 0.10 3.24
N GLU A 49 8.98 0.10 2.24
CA GLU A 49 9.33 -0.13 0.83
C GLU A 49 10.24 -1.36 0.60
N LYS A 50 10.04 -2.41 1.38
CA LYS A 50 10.83 -3.64 1.29
C LYS A 50 10.66 -4.31 -0.07
N GLU A 51 11.70 -4.29 -0.86
CA GLU A 51 11.71 -5.00 -2.14
C GLU A 51 11.91 -6.51 -1.95
N GLN A 52 11.05 -7.29 -2.58
CA GLN A 52 11.13 -8.74 -2.57
C GLN A 52 11.03 -9.34 -3.98
N ARG A 53 11.90 -10.31 -4.26
CA ARG A 53 11.94 -11.05 -5.51
C ARG A 53 12.32 -12.50 -5.23
N THR A 54 11.70 -13.47 -5.91
CA THR A 54 12.02 -14.89 -5.75
C THR A 54 13.18 -15.33 -6.64
N SER A 55 13.37 -14.67 -7.80
CA SER A 55 14.51 -14.88 -8.71
C SER A 55 14.72 -13.65 -9.58
N THR A 56 15.85 -13.60 -10.31
CA THR A 56 16.17 -12.51 -11.25
C THR A 56 15.11 -12.35 -12.35
N ASP A 57 14.48 -13.45 -12.77
CA ASP A 57 13.51 -13.47 -13.86
C ASP A 57 12.07 -13.28 -13.41
N ASN A 58 11.83 -13.30 -12.09
CA ASN A 58 10.49 -13.14 -11.53
C ASN A 58 10.17 -11.67 -11.23
N ARG A 59 8.85 -11.39 -11.22
CA ARG A 59 8.35 -10.08 -10.84
C ARG A 59 8.83 -9.70 -9.44
N GLN A 60 9.42 -8.52 -9.33
CA GLN A 60 9.69 -7.87 -8.05
C GLN A 60 8.39 -7.33 -7.47
N ILE A 61 8.22 -7.47 -6.16
CA ILE A 61 7.19 -6.77 -5.40
C ILE A 61 7.86 -5.80 -4.43
N ARG A 62 7.14 -4.74 -4.10
CA ARG A 62 7.52 -3.80 -3.04
C ARG A 62 6.41 -3.86 -2.00
N LEU A 63 6.77 -4.21 -0.76
CA LEU A 63 5.90 -4.22 0.40
C LEU A 63 5.98 -2.84 1.05
N ASP A 64 4.83 -2.22 1.34
CA ASP A 64 4.83 -0.87 1.92
C ASP A 64 5.38 -0.90 3.36
N VAL A 65 4.86 -1.79 4.20
CA VAL A 65 5.36 -2.01 5.56
C VAL A 65 5.50 -3.50 5.83
N TYR A 66 6.71 -3.94 6.14
CA TYR A 66 7.00 -5.30 6.58
C TYR A 66 7.50 -5.26 8.02
N ALA A 67 6.84 -5.96 8.92
CA ALA A 67 7.19 -6.05 10.33
C ALA A 67 7.11 -7.49 10.83
N MET A 68 7.81 -7.79 11.92
CA MET A 68 7.76 -9.08 12.63
C MET A 68 7.68 -8.79 14.12
N ASP A 69 6.86 -9.53 14.86
CA ASP A 69 6.77 -9.42 16.30
C ASP A 69 7.61 -10.47 17.04
N GLU A 70 7.58 -10.42 18.38
CA GLU A 70 8.32 -11.34 19.26
C GLU A 70 7.82 -12.80 19.16
N ASP A 71 6.60 -13.02 18.67
CA ASP A 71 6.01 -14.34 18.44
C ASP A 71 6.30 -14.84 17.01
N ASP A 72 7.20 -14.15 16.28
CA ASP A 72 7.58 -14.43 14.90
C ASP A 72 6.43 -14.31 13.88
N VAL A 73 5.35 -13.62 14.23
CA VAL A 73 4.26 -13.30 13.31
C VAL A 73 4.71 -12.18 12.36
N ILE A 74 4.48 -12.38 11.07
CA ILE A 74 4.83 -11.42 10.04
C ILE A 74 3.61 -10.59 9.65
N TYR A 75 3.82 -9.29 9.58
CA TYR A 75 2.83 -8.31 9.16
C TYR A 75 3.28 -7.62 7.88
N GLU A 76 2.41 -7.62 6.89
CA GLU A 76 2.52 -6.76 5.71
C GLU A 76 1.33 -5.82 5.72
N VAL A 77 1.57 -4.51 5.65
CA VAL A 77 0.50 -3.51 5.65
C VAL A 77 0.68 -2.58 4.47
N GLU A 78 -0.37 -2.45 3.68
CA GLU A 78 -0.40 -1.64 2.47
C GLU A 78 -1.57 -0.64 2.50
N ALA A 79 -1.29 0.64 2.20
CA ALA A 79 -2.28 1.67 1.97
C ALA A 79 -2.53 1.85 0.47
N GLN A 80 -3.72 1.45 0.00
CA GLN A 80 -4.07 1.46 -1.42
C GLN A 80 -5.20 2.43 -1.72
N LYS A 81 -4.88 3.57 -2.32
CA LYS A 81 -5.84 4.64 -2.60
C LYS A 81 -6.70 4.39 -3.83
N GLU A 82 -6.15 3.75 -4.85
CA GLU A 82 -6.82 3.51 -6.13
C GLU A 82 -7.30 2.06 -6.23
N ASN A 83 -8.53 1.87 -6.72
CA ASN A 83 -9.05 0.52 -6.94
C ASN A 83 -8.49 -0.06 -8.25
N THR A 84 -7.50 -0.91 -8.13
CA THR A 84 -6.89 -1.64 -9.27
C THR A 84 -7.64 -2.91 -9.63
N HIS A 85 -8.75 -3.24 -8.96
CA HIS A 85 -9.58 -4.44 -9.16
C HIS A 85 -8.83 -5.78 -9.06
N ASN A 86 -7.64 -5.80 -8.45
CA ASN A 86 -6.79 -6.99 -8.37
C ASN A 86 -6.25 -7.29 -6.95
N LEU A 87 -6.64 -6.50 -5.94
CA LEU A 87 -6.10 -6.59 -4.59
C LEU A 87 -6.18 -8.01 -3.97
N PRO A 88 -7.29 -8.78 -4.11
CA PRO A 88 -7.34 -10.13 -3.57
C PRO A 88 -6.30 -11.06 -4.19
N LYS A 89 -6.06 -10.97 -5.51
CA LYS A 89 -5.02 -11.78 -6.17
C LYS A 89 -3.61 -11.27 -5.85
N ARG A 90 -3.46 -9.95 -5.69
CA ARG A 90 -2.19 -9.32 -5.29
C ARG A 90 -1.79 -9.77 -3.89
N SER A 91 -2.71 -9.76 -2.91
CA SER A 91 -2.42 -10.24 -1.55
C SER A 91 -2.00 -11.71 -1.53
N ARG A 92 -2.59 -12.57 -2.41
CA ARG A 92 -2.16 -13.95 -2.54
C ARG A 92 -0.73 -14.07 -3.09
N LEU A 93 -0.36 -13.22 -4.06
CA LEU A 93 1.00 -13.19 -4.61
C LEU A 93 2.00 -12.76 -3.53
N TYR A 94 1.67 -11.73 -2.75
CA TYR A 94 2.50 -11.24 -1.65
C TYR A 94 2.75 -12.33 -0.62
N GLN A 95 1.69 -13.04 -0.20
CA GLN A 95 1.79 -14.20 0.69
C GLN A 95 2.81 -15.22 0.16
N GLY A 96 2.68 -15.68 -1.09
CA GLY A 96 3.57 -16.67 -1.66
C GLY A 96 5.03 -16.22 -1.78
N ILE A 97 5.27 -14.93 -2.03
CA ILE A 97 6.63 -14.37 -2.10
C ILE A 97 7.25 -14.25 -0.69
N ILE A 98 6.46 -13.86 0.31
CA ILE A 98 6.88 -13.84 1.71
C ILE A 98 7.25 -15.26 2.14
N ASP A 99 6.31 -16.21 2.01
CA ASP A 99 6.47 -17.60 2.43
C ASP A 99 7.69 -18.27 1.79
N SER A 100 7.95 -18.00 0.52
CA SER A 100 9.08 -18.58 -0.21
C SER A 100 10.47 -18.27 0.37
N LYS A 101 10.55 -17.34 1.33
CA LYS A 101 11.80 -16.88 1.95
C LYS A 101 11.91 -17.21 3.44
N LEU A 102 10.85 -17.75 4.03
CA LEU A 102 10.80 -17.96 5.48
C LEU A 102 11.53 -19.25 5.91
N LEU A 103 11.51 -20.28 5.08
CA LEU A 103 12.19 -21.52 5.40
C LEU A 103 13.52 -21.62 4.65
N PRO A 104 14.66 -21.90 5.35
CA PRO A 104 15.91 -22.19 4.70
C PRO A 104 15.84 -23.45 3.83
N PRO A 105 16.66 -23.53 2.76
CA PRO A 105 16.77 -24.75 1.96
C PRO A 105 17.11 -25.96 2.81
N GLY A 106 16.41 -27.08 2.61
CA GLY A 106 16.63 -28.34 3.31
C GLY A 106 15.80 -28.50 4.61
N VAL A 107 15.06 -27.49 5.03
CA VAL A 107 14.08 -27.65 6.13
C VAL A 107 12.92 -28.46 5.61
N THR A 108 12.58 -29.56 6.31
CA THR A 108 11.51 -30.50 5.96
C THR A 108 10.26 -30.35 6.84
N ASP A 109 10.38 -29.65 7.96
CA ASP A 109 9.26 -29.35 8.86
C ASP A 109 8.60 -28.03 8.47
N PHE A 110 7.47 -28.11 7.78
CA PHE A 110 6.71 -26.92 7.35
C PHE A 110 5.90 -26.30 8.50
N ASN A 111 5.79 -26.93 9.70
CA ASN A 111 5.19 -26.29 10.87
C ASN A 111 6.03 -25.12 11.41
N LEU A 112 7.27 -24.99 10.93
CA LEU A 112 8.15 -23.86 11.25
C LEU A 112 7.85 -22.61 10.38
N LEU A 113 6.90 -22.69 9.44
CA LEU A 113 6.50 -21.53 8.66
C LEU A 113 5.77 -20.52 9.55
N ASN A 114 6.19 -19.27 9.47
CA ASN A 114 5.62 -18.19 10.27
C ASN A 114 4.13 -17.94 9.92
N GLU A 115 3.37 -17.47 10.89
CA GLU A 115 2.08 -16.85 10.60
C GLU A 115 2.31 -15.54 9.85
N VAL A 116 1.47 -15.29 8.83
CA VAL A 116 1.54 -14.07 8.01
C VAL A 116 0.19 -13.38 7.93
N LEU A 117 0.14 -12.13 8.33
CA LEU A 117 -1.02 -11.27 8.22
C LEU A 117 -0.77 -10.21 7.15
N ILE A 118 -1.57 -10.21 6.09
CA ILE A 118 -1.56 -9.18 5.07
C ILE A 118 -2.75 -8.25 5.29
N VAL A 119 -2.46 -6.97 5.51
CA VAL A 119 -3.45 -5.93 5.77
C VAL A 119 -3.46 -4.94 4.62
N LEU A 120 -4.61 -4.78 3.95
CA LEU A 120 -4.80 -3.78 2.91
C LEU A 120 -5.83 -2.74 3.38
N ILE A 121 -5.46 -1.46 3.32
CA ILE A 121 -6.30 -0.34 3.77
C ILE A 121 -6.71 0.48 2.56
N THR A 122 -8.03 0.63 2.35
CA THR A 122 -8.59 1.24 1.13
C THR A 122 -9.70 2.25 1.46
N PRO A 123 -9.84 3.36 0.70
CA PRO A 123 -10.97 4.29 0.84
C PRO A 123 -12.19 3.85 0.00
N PHE A 124 -12.33 2.55 -0.25
CA PHE A 124 -13.44 1.97 -1.01
C PHE A 124 -13.72 0.55 -0.53
N ASP A 125 -14.98 0.12 -0.70
CA ASP A 125 -15.39 -1.24 -0.39
C ASP A 125 -15.12 -2.17 -1.58
N LEU A 126 -14.29 -3.20 -1.35
CA LEU A 126 -13.94 -4.21 -2.35
C LEU A 126 -15.02 -5.28 -2.54
N PHE A 127 -15.86 -5.49 -1.53
CA PHE A 127 -16.75 -6.66 -1.45
C PHE A 127 -18.24 -6.31 -1.45
N GLY A 128 -18.59 -5.02 -1.28
CA GLY A 128 -19.96 -4.53 -1.41
C GLY A 128 -20.88 -4.77 -0.20
N TYR A 129 -20.31 -5.05 0.98
CA TYR A 129 -21.09 -5.23 2.22
C TYR A 129 -20.97 -4.04 3.18
N ASP A 130 -20.33 -2.97 2.77
CA ASP A 130 -20.14 -1.74 3.55
C ASP A 130 -19.46 -1.96 4.94
N LEU A 131 -18.70 -3.04 5.11
CA LEU A 131 -17.97 -3.30 6.36
C LEU A 131 -16.70 -2.46 6.43
N TYR A 132 -16.29 -2.11 7.67
CA TYR A 132 -14.98 -1.52 7.94
C TYR A 132 -13.85 -2.55 7.83
N ARG A 133 -14.15 -3.83 8.10
CA ARG A 133 -13.17 -4.92 8.15
C ARG A 133 -13.70 -6.18 7.52
N TYR A 134 -12.92 -6.77 6.64
CA TYR A 134 -13.10 -8.11 6.08
C TYR A 134 -11.88 -8.94 6.42
N THR A 135 -12.07 -10.06 7.09
CA THR A 135 -10.99 -10.99 7.45
C THR A 135 -11.20 -12.31 6.74
N PHE A 136 -10.19 -12.73 5.97
CA PHE A 136 -10.21 -13.96 5.19
C PHE A 136 -9.19 -14.95 5.73
N GLN A 137 -9.66 -16.17 5.98
CA GLN A 137 -8.89 -17.37 6.29
C GLN A 137 -9.49 -18.52 5.49
N MET A 138 -8.70 -19.53 5.15
CA MET A 138 -9.21 -20.69 4.43
C MET A 138 -10.09 -21.56 5.32
N ARG A 139 -11.19 -22.07 4.76
CA ARG A 139 -12.15 -22.94 5.44
C ARG A 139 -12.53 -24.10 4.53
N CYS A 140 -12.92 -25.21 5.14
CA CYS A 140 -13.43 -26.36 4.42
C CYS A 140 -14.83 -26.06 3.85
N GLU A 141 -15.07 -26.35 2.58
CA GLU A 141 -16.39 -26.15 1.94
C GLU A 141 -17.43 -27.13 2.50
N GLU A 142 -17.03 -28.36 2.80
CA GLU A 142 -17.90 -29.40 3.32
C GLU A 142 -18.24 -29.21 4.81
N VAL A 143 -17.35 -28.55 5.55
CA VAL A 143 -17.51 -28.25 6.98
C VAL A 143 -17.12 -26.78 7.22
N PRO A 144 -18.03 -25.81 7.04
CA PRO A 144 -17.71 -24.38 7.05
C PRO A 144 -17.10 -23.83 8.35
N GLU A 145 -17.32 -24.51 9.48
CA GLU A 145 -16.74 -24.17 10.78
C GLU A 145 -15.25 -24.55 10.87
N LEU A 146 -14.81 -25.53 10.06
CA LEU A 146 -13.43 -26.04 10.07
C LEU A 146 -12.52 -25.05 9.34
N LYS A 147 -11.61 -24.42 10.08
CA LYS A 147 -10.53 -23.62 9.52
C LYS A 147 -9.39 -24.53 9.06
N LEU A 148 -8.68 -24.15 7.99
CA LEU A 148 -7.47 -24.83 7.57
C LEU A 148 -6.32 -24.64 8.58
N ASP A 149 -6.30 -23.49 9.26
CA ASP A 149 -5.33 -23.12 10.31
C ASP A 149 -3.87 -23.16 9.82
N ASP A 150 -3.69 -22.64 8.59
CA ASP A 150 -2.40 -22.59 7.90
C ASP A 150 -1.56 -21.35 8.22
N GLY A 151 -1.99 -20.53 9.19
CA GLY A 151 -1.32 -19.30 9.60
C GLY A 151 -1.44 -18.14 8.61
N ALA A 152 -2.16 -18.30 7.48
CA ALA A 152 -2.35 -17.25 6.48
C ALA A 152 -3.63 -16.45 6.72
N THR A 153 -3.51 -15.17 7.05
CA THR A 153 -4.66 -14.28 7.27
C THR A 153 -4.56 -13.04 6.38
N ARG A 154 -5.67 -12.66 5.74
CA ARG A 154 -5.78 -11.43 4.96
C ARG A 154 -6.88 -10.55 5.53
N ILE A 155 -6.54 -9.29 5.81
CA ILE A 155 -7.46 -8.30 6.36
C ILE A 155 -7.58 -7.17 5.34
N PHE A 156 -8.80 -6.89 4.90
CA PHE A 156 -9.11 -5.73 4.08
C PHE A 156 -9.88 -4.74 4.93
N LEU A 157 -9.36 -3.53 5.03
CA LEU A 157 -9.95 -2.43 5.79
C LEU A 157 -10.48 -1.37 4.82
N ASN A 158 -11.73 -1.01 5.01
CA ASN A 158 -12.42 0.04 4.26
C ASN A 158 -12.60 1.26 5.17
N THR A 159 -12.00 2.41 4.83
CA THR A 159 -12.10 3.61 5.65
C THR A 159 -13.52 4.20 5.67
N ARG A 160 -14.39 3.77 4.74
CA ARG A 160 -15.75 4.26 4.53
C ARG A 160 -16.83 3.22 4.85
N GLY A 161 -16.55 2.32 5.77
CA GLY A 161 -17.54 1.35 6.25
C GLY A 161 -18.76 2.03 6.87
N LYS A 162 -19.88 1.28 6.94
CA LYS A 162 -21.15 1.77 7.48
C LYS A 162 -21.67 0.98 8.68
N HIS A 163 -20.91 -0.03 9.13
CA HIS A 163 -21.27 -0.92 10.23
C HIS A 163 -20.35 -0.72 11.45
N PRO A 164 -20.49 0.41 12.18
CA PRO A 164 -19.61 0.73 13.31
C PRO A 164 -19.77 -0.22 14.49
N GLU A 165 -20.90 -0.91 14.60
CA GLU A 165 -21.20 -1.88 15.65
C GLU A 165 -20.35 -3.17 15.57
N LEU A 166 -19.72 -3.44 14.41
CA LEU A 166 -18.93 -4.65 14.16
C LEU A 166 -17.43 -4.50 14.45
N VAL A 167 -16.98 -3.29 14.76
CA VAL A 167 -15.57 -2.98 14.99
C VAL A 167 -15.40 -2.05 16.19
N SER A 168 -14.17 -1.93 16.70
CA SER A 168 -13.89 -0.99 17.77
C SER A 168 -13.99 0.47 17.27
N GLN A 169 -14.42 1.37 18.16
CA GLN A 169 -14.45 2.80 17.86
C GLN A 169 -13.06 3.33 17.49
N GLU A 170 -12.02 2.80 18.13
CA GLU A 170 -10.63 3.19 17.86
C GLU A 170 -10.18 2.81 16.45
N LEU A 171 -10.62 1.66 15.91
CA LEU A 171 -10.36 1.31 14.51
C LEU A 171 -11.04 2.30 13.55
N ILE A 172 -12.27 2.68 13.83
CA ILE A 172 -13.00 3.69 13.02
C ILE A 172 -12.24 5.02 13.03
N GLU A 173 -11.80 5.47 14.21
CA GLU A 173 -11.00 6.69 14.36
C GLU A 173 -9.69 6.62 13.58
N LEU A 174 -8.97 5.48 13.65
CA LEU A 174 -7.75 5.25 12.86
C LEU A 174 -8.01 5.34 11.36
N LEU A 175 -9.02 4.62 10.86
CA LEU A 175 -9.36 4.59 9.44
C LEU A 175 -9.77 5.97 8.92
N LYS A 176 -10.55 6.71 9.69
CA LYS A 176 -10.91 8.10 9.39
C LYS A 176 -9.67 9.00 9.37
N TYR A 177 -8.78 8.83 10.34
CA TYR A 177 -7.53 9.59 10.41
C TYR A 177 -6.60 9.26 9.23
N MET A 178 -6.52 8.03 8.78
CA MET A 178 -5.74 7.66 7.61
C MET A 178 -6.24 8.34 6.33
N GLU A 179 -7.55 8.51 6.19
CA GLU A 179 -8.15 9.20 5.04
C GLU A 179 -7.99 10.72 5.13
N HIS A 180 -7.99 11.28 6.34
CA HIS A 180 -7.91 12.71 6.63
C HIS A 180 -6.95 12.98 7.79
N SER A 181 -5.65 13.08 7.50
CA SER A 181 -4.60 13.26 8.51
C SER A 181 -4.41 14.74 8.88
N THR A 182 -5.45 15.31 9.51
CA THR A 182 -5.54 16.73 9.89
C THR A 182 -5.83 16.91 11.39
N ASP A 183 -5.64 18.13 11.90
CA ASP A 183 -5.95 18.50 13.29
C ASP A 183 -7.45 18.29 13.57
N GLU A 184 -8.33 18.69 12.65
CA GLU A 184 -9.78 18.60 12.82
C GLU A 184 -10.28 17.17 13.00
N VAL A 185 -9.53 16.19 12.48
CA VAL A 185 -9.87 14.77 12.65
C VAL A 185 -9.19 14.17 13.86
N SER A 186 -7.97 14.59 14.19
CA SER A 186 -7.21 14.00 15.30
C SER A 186 -7.60 14.55 16.67
N GLU A 187 -7.94 15.84 16.78
CA GLU A 187 -8.30 16.47 18.05
C GLU A 187 -9.52 15.84 18.73
N PRO A 188 -10.64 15.55 18.02
CA PRO A 188 -11.80 14.90 18.63
C PRO A 188 -11.62 13.40 18.88
N CYS A 189 -10.53 12.76 18.37
CA CYS A 189 -10.26 11.35 18.63
C CYS A 189 -10.09 11.08 20.13
N LYS A 190 -10.76 10.05 20.63
CA LYS A 190 -10.62 9.59 22.02
C LYS A 190 -9.32 8.82 22.24
N SER A 191 -8.74 8.26 21.17
CA SER A 191 -7.50 7.50 21.24
C SER A 191 -6.28 8.42 21.39
N GLU A 192 -5.65 8.40 22.55
CA GLU A 192 -4.36 9.06 22.75
C GLU A 192 -3.26 8.54 21.82
N ARG A 193 -3.37 7.28 21.38
CA ARG A 193 -2.41 6.65 20.46
C ARG A 193 -2.48 7.32 19.09
N ILE A 194 -3.69 7.58 18.57
CA ILE A 194 -3.91 8.28 17.30
C ILE A 194 -3.42 9.73 17.41
N GLN A 195 -3.69 10.42 18.52
CA GLN A 195 -3.18 11.78 18.76
C GLN A 195 -1.65 11.83 18.81
N LYS A 196 -1.00 10.79 19.38
CA LYS A 196 0.47 10.68 19.37
C LYS A 196 1.00 10.44 17.95
N MET A 197 0.36 9.56 17.20
CA MET A 197 0.68 9.34 15.77
C MET A 197 0.53 10.64 14.98
N HIS A 198 -0.55 11.37 15.16
CA HIS A 198 -0.78 12.66 14.51
C HIS A 198 0.35 13.67 14.79
N ARG A 199 0.78 13.81 16.04
CA ARG A 199 1.92 14.70 16.37
C ARG A 199 3.21 14.33 15.63
N ARG A 200 3.46 13.01 15.41
CA ARG A 200 4.60 12.55 14.61
C ARG A 200 4.41 12.89 13.13
N VAL A 201 3.22 12.64 12.58
CA VAL A 201 2.86 12.99 11.20
C VAL A 201 3.00 14.50 10.95
N CYS A 202 2.57 15.35 11.89
CA CYS A 202 2.76 16.80 11.77
C CYS A 202 4.24 17.20 11.72
N ARG A 203 5.12 16.53 12.48
CA ARG A 203 6.58 16.78 12.40
C ARG A 203 7.15 16.38 11.05
N ILE A 204 6.70 15.25 10.47
CA ILE A 204 7.09 14.80 9.14
C ILE A 204 6.66 15.86 8.11
N LYS A 205 5.41 16.32 8.15
CA LYS A 205 4.86 17.33 7.23
C LYS A 205 5.53 18.72 7.37
N ALA A 206 6.13 19.01 8.53
CA ALA A 206 6.84 20.28 8.80
C ALA A 206 8.36 20.18 8.52
N SER A 207 8.87 19.01 8.14
CA SER A 207 10.30 18.77 7.92
C SER A 207 10.73 19.21 6.52
N GLU A 208 11.65 20.15 6.42
CA GLU A 208 12.27 20.56 5.14
C GLU A 208 12.95 19.37 4.44
N LYS A 209 13.59 18.47 5.21
CA LYS A 209 14.21 17.26 4.67
C LYS A 209 13.18 16.36 3.99
N THR A 210 12.02 16.17 4.62
CA THR A 210 10.93 15.38 4.05
C THR A 210 10.32 16.06 2.83
N GLU A 211 10.21 17.40 2.84
CA GLU A 211 9.74 18.15 1.69
C GLU A 211 10.65 17.96 0.46
N VAL A 212 11.97 18.00 0.65
CA VAL A 212 12.94 17.73 -0.42
C VAL A 212 12.80 16.30 -0.96
N LYS A 213 12.70 15.29 -0.08
CA LYS A 213 12.43 13.90 -0.49
C LYS A 213 11.13 13.78 -1.31
N TYR A 214 10.07 14.46 -0.85
CA TYR A 214 8.78 14.45 -1.54
C TYR A 214 8.87 15.07 -2.94
N MET A 215 9.62 16.17 -3.08
CA MET A 215 9.89 16.79 -4.39
C MET A 215 10.57 15.81 -5.32
N GLN A 216 11.67 15.17 -4.88
CA GLN A 216 12.42 14.21 -5.65
C GLN A 216 11.55 13.01 -6.08
N ALA A 217 10.82 12.39 -5.14
CA ALA A 217 9.94 11.27 -5.43
C ALA A 217 8.82 11.65 -6.43
N TRP A 218 8.33 12.89 -6.37
CA TRP A 218 7.32 13.36 -7.31
C TRP A 218 7.92 13.57 -8.71
N GLU A 219 9.13 14.13 -8.82
CA GLU A 219 9.85 14.32 -10.07
C GLU A 219 10.18 12.98 -10.73
N GLU A 220 10.69 12.02 -9.97
CA GLU A 220 10.95 10.64 -10.44
C GLU A 220 9.68 9.98 -10.99
N LYS A 221 8.57 10.08 -10.26
CA LYS A 221 7.27 9.54 -10.69
C LYS A 221 6.75 10.25 -11.95
N LEU A 222 7.00 11.54 -12.10
CA LEU A 222 6.64 12.28 -13.31
C LEU A 222 7.45 11.78 -14.51
N LEU A 223 8.75 11.62 -14.36
CA LEU A 223 9.64 11.09 -15.39
C LEU A 223 9.27 9.65 -15.79
N GLU A 224 8.96 8.79 -14.81
CA GLU A 224 8.51 7.43 -15.07
C GLU A 224 7.21 7.40 -15.89
N ARG A 225 6.20 8.19 -15.51
CA ARG A 225 4.96 8.33 -16.29
C ARG A 225 5.20 8.84 -17.70
N GLN A 226 6.12 9.78 -17.88
CA GLN A 226 6.48 10.26 -19.21
C GLN A 226 7.13 9.16 -20.05
N LYS A 227 8.03 8.35 -19.45
CA LYS A 227 8.64 7.19 -20.11
C LYS A 227 7.57 6.15 -20.52
N GLU A 228 6.69 5.78 -19.58
CA GLU A 228 5.59 4.84 -19.88
C GLU A 228 4.67 5.35 -21.00
N LYS A 229 4.31 6.65 -20.98
CA LYS A 229 3.51 7.28 -22.02
C LYS A 229 4.23 7.20 -23.36
N ARG A 230 5.52 7.50 -23.42
CA ARG A 230 6.33 7.39 -24.64
C ARG A 230 6.39 5.98 -25.18
N GLU A 231 6.66 4.99 -24.30
CA GLU A 231 6.69 3.58 -24.71
C GLU A 231 5.34 3.10 -25.25
N LEU A 232 4.25 3.52 -24.64
CA LEU A 232 2.90 3.20 -25.11
C LEU A 232 2.68 3.78 -26.50
N LEU A 233 2.95 5.07 -26.69
CA LEU A 233 2.80 5.75 -27.98
C LEU A 233 3.64 5.09 -29.09
N ARG A 234 4.87 4.66 -28.78
CA ARG A 234 5.71 3.93 -29.73
C ARG A 234 5.11 2.59 -30.13
N LYS A 235 4.64 1.81 -29.13
CA LYS A 235 4.00 0.51 -29.41
C LYS A 235 2.75 0.69 -30.28
N MET A 236 2.01 1.78 -30.07
CA MET A 236 0.85 2.12 -30.89
C MET A 236 1.24 2.56 -32.29
N ASN A 237 2.29 3.40 -32.45
CA ASN A 237 2.75 3.91 -33.76
C ASN A 237 3.26 2.79 -34.70
N HIS A 238 3.63 1.63 -34.17
CA HIS A 238 3.90 0.44 -34.98
C HIS A 238 2.65 -0.18 -35.63
N LYS A 239 1.45 0.18 -35.18
CA LYS A 239 0.18 -0.44 -35.57
C LYS A 239 -0.86 0.54 -36.10
N MET A 240 -0.71 1.81 -35.79
CA MET A 240 -1.69 2.86 -36.06
C MET A 240 -0.97 4.15 -36.52
N SER A 241 -1.67 5.00 -37.31
CA SER A 241 -1.15 6.32 -37.66
C SER A 241 -1.16 7.29 -36.46
N ILE A 242 -0.40 8.37 -36.54
CA ILE A 242 -0.35 9.40 -35.48
C ILE A 242 -1.73 10.02 -35.27
N GLU A 243 -2.51 10.21 -36.31
CA GLU A 243 -3.87 10.74 -36.27
C GLU A 243 -4.82 9.78 -35.53
N GLU A 244 -4.73 8.48 -35.81
CA GLU A 244 -5.53 7.46 -35.13
C GLU A 244 -5.15 7.35 -33.64
N ILE A 245 -3.86 7.47 -33.30
CA ILE A 245 -3.39 7.49 -31.91
C ILE A 245 -3.94 8.70 -31.17
N ALA A 246 -3.89 9.87 -31.79
CA ALA A 246 -4.38 11.13 -31.25
C ALA A 246 -5.89 11.04 -30.95
N ASP A 247 -6.67 10.47 -31.86
CA ASP A 247 -8.11 10.24 -31.68
C ASP A 247 -8.42 9.26 -30.54
N VAL A 248 -7.74 8.11 -30.51
CA VAL A 248 -7.94 7.07 -29.46
C VAL A 248 -7.59 7.57 -28.06
N LEU A 249 -6.57 8.44 -27.94
CA LEU A 249 -6.09 8.91 -26.64
C LEU A 249 -6.65 10.32 -26.26
N ASP A 250 -7.52 10.88 -27.08
CA ASP A 250 -8.04 12.26 -26.91
C ASP A 250 -6.89 13.28 -26.71
N MET A 251 -5.89 13.20 -27.60
CA MET A 251 -4.68 14.02 -27.59
C MET A 251 -4.56 14.85 -28.87
N ASP A 252 -3.82 15.96 -28.78
CA ASP A 252 -3.48 16.72 -29.98
C ASP A 252 -2.46 15.97 -30.85
N VAL A 253 -2.67 15.97 -32.17
CA VAL A 253 -1.78 15.31 -33.15
C VAL A 253 -0.35 15.82 -33.05
N SER A 254 -0.17 17.13 -32.82
CA SER A 254 1.15 17.75 -32.67
C SER A 254 1.84 17.28 -31.37
N GLU A 255 1.07 17.05 -30.26
CA GLU A 255 1.59 16.52 -29.00
C GLU A 255 2.06 15.08 -29.18
N VAL A 256 1.26 14.23 -29.83
CA VAL A 256 1.63 12.82 -30.11
C VAL A 256 2.90 12.76 -30.94
N LYS A 257 2.97 13.56 -32.01
CA LYS A 257 4.14 13.63 -32.89
C LYS A 257 5.39 14.08 -32.13
N HIS A 258 5.30 15.14 -31.35
CA HIS A 258 6.40 15.64 -30.53
C HIS A 258 6.95 14.59 -29.56
N ILE A 259 6.06 13.91 -28.83
CA ILE A 259 6.46 12.85 -27.87
C ILE A 259 7.15 11.66 -28.56
N ILE A 260 6.75 11.31 -29.79
CA ILE A 260 7.36 10.22 -30.55
C ILE A 260 8.73 10.64 -31.10
N GLU A 261 8.86 11.90 -31.56
CA GLU A 261 10.06 12.45 -32.20
C GLU A 261 11.16 12.87 -31.21
N GLU A 262 10.85 13.27 -29.98
CA GLU A 262 11.82 13.73 -28.96
C GLU A 262 12.92 12.72 -28.60
N GLN A 263 13.03 11.59 -29.29
CA GLN A 263 13.90 10.49 -28.90
C GLN A 263 15.29 10.48 -29.51
N TYR A 264 15.61 11.36 -30.38
CA TYR A 264 16.91 11.33 -31.07
C TYR A 264 18.03 12.08 -30.34
N ASP A 265 17.74 12.75 -29.19
CA ASP A 265 18.72 13.63 -28.53
C ASP A 265 19.30 13.13 -27.21
N THR A 266 19.04 11.87 -26.78
CA THR A 266 19.50 11.39 -25.45
C THR A 266 20.23 10.04 -25.44
N GLU A 267 20.76 9.58 -26.58
CA GLU A 267 21.76 8.52 -26.63
C GLU A 267 23.06 9.07 -27.27
N ASP A 268 23.85 9.79 -26.49
CA ASP A 268 25.30 9.99 -26.64
C ASP A 268 26.00 9.81 -25.28
#